data_e5dd4b1671fe8bfc59ffa0f12a79a613
#
_entry.id   e5dd4b1671fe8bfc59ffa0f12a79a613
#
_cell.length_a   1.000
_cell.length_b   1.000
_cell.length_c   1.000
_cell.angle_alpha   90.00
_cell.angle_beta   90.00
_cell.angle_gamma   90.00
#
_symmetry.space_group_name_H-M   'P 1'
#
loop_
_entity.id
_entity.type
_entity.pdbx_description
1 polymer ?
#
loop_
_entity_poly.entity_id
_entity_poly.type
_entity_poly.pdbx_seq_one_letter_code
_entity_poly.pdbx_strand_id
1 'polypeptide(L)'
;MENNKLKLSIKTLQSIFSNTNEPEWFLNTRKLALYKSYTLPFPKLESMELERWNLFNVDFSTLRLENKGNVEIAEYGINSDDFAVVQKNNTIVHINIPEKYADKVVIKDIFSAMNDNHIKDSFMSVVDYAESKVTAVHYTLLNAGLFIDVKDNVVIEEPLQYIVISDKEQSIFNHVTIQVGKNAKFNFIENYVNNQREDKAPFSLVSEVVAHEGAQINYSSITNQPGEKRGTILRRGLTYRDSLINWNVAAMDEADVYHDNTTNILGDGSEANLKIVTLGVKEQKTYFNSEVVNQGLSSKGDILQHGVLLDRSHIVFNGVGFIVKGATGSNAYQSSRMLTLSSEAKADANPMLLIDENDVMAGHGASLGRIDEEQLYYLQSRGLTRKESSRLLVHGFLSPVISELTVDKIKELVTILIDEKINNNERE
;
A
#
# COMPACT_ATOMS: atom_id res chain seq x y z
N MET A 1 -11.38 16.82 -19.95
CA MET A 1 -10.25 17.54 -19.30
C MET A 1 -10.65 18.43 -18.10
N GLU A 2 -11.91 18.91 -17.99
CA GLU A 2 -12.32 19.70 -16.81
C GLU A 2 -12.56 18.89 -15.53
N ASN A 3 -12.80 17.59 -15.61
CA ASN A 3 -13.11 16.74 -14.46
C ASN A 3 -11.88 16.36 -13.60
N ASN A 4 -10.66 16.68 -14.05
CA ASN A 4 -9.40 16.34 -13.37
C ASN A 4 -8.79 17.52 -12.58
N LYS A 5 -9.57 18.56 -12.31
CA LYS A 5 -9.15 19.66 -11.45
C LYS A 5 -9.88 19.61 -10.13
N LEU A 6 -9.12 19.65 -9.05
CA LEU A 6 -9.67 19.82 -7.72
C LEU A 6 -10.36 21.19 -7.63
N LYS A 7 -11.71 21.23 -7.67
CA LYS A 7 -12.47 22.49 -7.63
C LYS A 7 -12.57 23.01 -6.18
N LEU A 8 -11.43 23.37 -5.59
CA LEU A 8 -11.32 23.74 -4.18
C LEU A 8 -10.66 25.12 -4.04
N SER A 9 -11.31 26.05 -3.34
CA SER A 9 -10.70 27.33 -2.98
C SER A 9 -9.93 27.25 -1.67
N ILE A 10 -8.94 28.11 -1.46
CA ILE A 10 -8.21 28.21 -0.18
C ILE A 10 -9.16 28.45 0.99
N LYS A 11 -10.20 29.29 0.80
CA LYS A 11 -11.20 29.58 1.83
C LYS A 11 -12.00 28.34 2.21
N THR A 12 -12.39 27.53 1.22
CA THR A 12 -13.11 26.27 1.44
C THR A 12 -12.20 25.25 2.14
N LEU A 13 -10.94 25.14 1.70
CA LEU A 13 -9.94 24.27 2.32
C LEU A 13 -9.79 24.60 3.82
N GLN A 14 -9.60 25.85 4.17
CA GLN A 14 -9.49 26.29 5.57
C GLN A 14 -10.76 26.00 6.39
N SER A 15 -11.95 26.12 5.78
CA SER A 15 -13.22 25.79 6.45
C SER A 15 -13.38 24.29 6.71
N ILE A 16 -12.92 23.42 5.79
CA ILE A 16 -12.98 21.97 5.95
C ILE A 16 -12.13 21.52 7.15
N PHE A 17 -10.91 22.01 7.24
CA PHE A 17 -9.92 21.60 8.23
C PHE A 17 -9.80 22.53 9.45
N SER A 18 -10.80 23.41 9.68
CA SER A 18 -10.78 24.35 10.82
C SER A 18 -10.73 23.67 12.21
N ASN A 19 -11.16 22.42 12.31
CA ASN A 19 -11.25 21.67 13.57
C ASN A 19 -10.11 20.64 13.76
N THR A 20 -9.13 20.58 12.84
CA THR A 20 -8.04 19.60 12.93
C THR A 20 -6.91 20.01 13.87
N ASN A 21 -6.93 21.26 14.36
CA ASN A 21 -5.87 21.83 15.20
C ASN A 21 -4.46 21.70 14.57
N GLU A 22 -4.38 21.83 13.25
CA GLU A 22 -3.15 21.72 12.48
C GLU A 22 -2.20 22.90 12.76
N PRO A 23 -0.88 22.64 12.88
CA PRO A 23 0.10 23.71 13.01
C PRO A 23 0.20 24.54 11.73
N GLU A 24 0.60 25.82 11.88
CA GLU A 24 0.69 26.78 10.77
C GLU A 24 1.58 26.28 9.61
N TRP A 25 2.66 25.58 9.93
CA TRP A 25 3.55 25.04 8.91
C TRP A 25 2.82 24.05 7.98
N PHE A 26 1.94 23.20 8.54
CA PHE A 26 1.20 22.22 7.73
C PHE A 26 0.05 22.88 6.94
N LEU A 27 -0.64 23.85 7.52
CA LEU A 27 -1.62 24.66 6.78
C LEU A 27 -1.00 25.37 5.56
N ASN A 28 0.24 25.82 5.68
CA ASN A 28 0.97 26.41 4.56
C ASN A 28 1.37 25.34 3.53
N THR A 29 1.79 24.14 3.97
CA THR A 29 2.05 23.02 3.07
C THR A 29 0.79 22.61 2.29
N ARG A 30 -0.38 22.54 2.93
CA ARG A 30 -1.66 22.27 2.24
C ARG A 30 -1.96 23.28 1.13
N LYS A 31 -1.74 24.57 1.39
CA LYS A 31 -1.95 25.64 0.40
C LYS A 31 -1.00 25.50 -0.80
N LEU A 32 0.27 25.20 -0.53
CA LEU A 32 1.26 24.94 -1.58
C LEU A 32 0.90 23.69 -2.39
N ALA A 33 0.50 22.62 -1.72
CA ALA A 33 0.04 21.38 -2.35
C ALA A 33 -1.20 21.62 -3.22
N LEU A 34 -2.18 22.39 -2.74
CA LEU A 34 -3.35 22.78 -3.54
C LEU A 34 -2.93 23.51 -4.83
N TYR A 35 -2.00 24.47 -4.74
CA TYR A 35 -1.48 25.15 -5.92
C TYR A 35 -0.78 24.18 -6.89
N LYS A 36 0.05 23.28 -6.36
CA LYS A 36 0.74 22.25 -7.15
C LYS A 36 -0.22 21.28 -7.81
N SER A 37 -1.35 20.94 -7.18
CA SER A 37 -2.37 20.05 -7.75
C SER A 37 -2.96 20.56 -9.07
N TYR A 38 -2.92 21.87 -9.33
CA TYR A 38 -3.37 22.45 -10.61
C TYR A 38 -2.31 22.41 -11.70
N THR A 39 -1.03 22.37 -11.35
CA THR A 39 0.09 22.54 -12.29
C THR A 39 0.82 21.24 -12.58
N LEU A 40 0.91 20.32 -11.62
CA LEU A 40 1.61 19.06 -11.79
C LEU A 40 0.84 18.08 -12.70
N PRO A 41 1.54 17.28 -13.49
CA PRO A 41 0.94 16.19 -14.25
C PRO A 41 0.58 15.01 -13.34
N PHE A 42 -0.28 14.13 -13.84
CA PHE A 42 -0.41 12.78 -13.29
C PHE A 42 0.87 11.97 -13.57
N PRO A 43 1.16 10.92 -12.78
CA PRO A 43 2.13 9.91 -13.15
C PRO A 43 1.80 9.32 -14.52
N LYS A 44 2.81 9.15 -15.37
CA LYS A 44 2.64 8.48 -16.65
C LYS A 44 2.63 6.97 -16.44
N LEU A 45 1.55 6.32 -16.86
CA LEU A 45 1.41 4.88 -16.80
C LEU A 45 1.46 4.31 -18.20
N GLU A 46 2.13 3.18 -18.37
CA GLU A 46 2.04 2.40 -19.60
C GLU A 46 0.70 1.64 -19.64
N SER A 47 0.07 1.55 -20.78
CA SER A 47 -1.19 0.83 -21.01
C SER A 47 -2.43 1.36 -20.25
N MET A 48 -2.29 2.38 -19.39
CA MET A 48 -3.40 2.99 -18.65
C MET A 48 -3.29 4.51 -18.58
N GLU A 49 -4.43 5.20 -18.46
CA GLU A 49 -4.51 6.66 -18.34
C GLU A 49 -5.19 7.04 -17.03
N LEU A 50 -4.40 7.44 -16.04
CA LEU A 50 -4.89 7.82 -14.70
C LEU A 50 -5.84 9.01 -14.73
N GLU A 51 -5.66 9.90 -15.73
CA GLU A 51 -6.52 11.05 -15.95
C GLU A 51 -7.98 10.68 -16.20
N ARG A 52 -8.27 9.45 -16.65
CA ARG A 52 -9.64 8.97 -16.91
C ARG A 52 -10.30 8.35 -15.68
N TRP A 53 -9.61 8.22 -14.57
CA TRP A 53 -10.13 7.50 -13.40
C TRP A 53 -10.96 8.38 -12.45
N ASN A 54 -11.14 9.67 -12.73
CA ASN A 54 -11.92 10.60 -11.89
C ASN A 54 -11.50 10.60 -10.41
N LEU A 55 -10.21 10.44 -10.12
CA LEU A 55 -9.63 10.36 -8.77
C LEU A 55 -9.95 11.56 -7.87
N PHE A 56 -10.40 12.68 -8.44
CA PHE A 56 -10.62 13.94 -7.72
C PHE A 56 -12.09 14.33 -7.64
N ASN A 57 -13.00 13.38 -7.91
CA ASN A 57 -14.44 13.58 -7.69
C ASN A 57 -14.76 13.41 -6.19
N VAL A 58 -14.26 14.34 -5.37
CA VAL A 58 -14.35 14.29 -3.91
C VAL A 58 -15.53 15.12 -3.44
N ASP A 59 -16.38 14.56 -2.59
CA ASP A 59 -17.31 15.32 -1.79
C ASP A 59 -16.58 15.91 -0.58
N PHE A 60 -16.27 17.20 -0.65
CA PHE A 60 -15.52 17.89 0.40
C PHE A 60 -16.23 17.95 1.75
N SER A 61 -17.56 17.75 1.78
CA SER A 61 -18.31 17.72 3.04
C SER A 61 -17.95 16.50 3.89
N THR A 62 -17.52 15.41 3.26
CA THR A 62 -17.14 14.15 3.91
C THR A 62 -15.73 14.15 4.50
N LEU A 63 -14.90 15.16 4.18
CA LEU A 63 -13.50 15.22 4.64
C LEU A 63 -13.32 15.67 6.09
N ARG A 64 -14.36 16.28 6.69
CA ARG A 64 -14.27 16.77 8.07
C ARG A 64 -14.06 15.61 9.04
N LEU A 65 -13.24 15.86 10.07
CA LEU A 65 -13.09 14.90 11.16
C LEU A 65 -14.41 14.68 11.87
N GLU A 66 -14.71 13.43 12.18
CA GLU A 66 -15.90 13.04 12.91
C GLU A 66 -15.64 12.98 14.41
N ASN A 67 -16.73 13.01 15.18
CA ASN A 67 -16.65 12.73 16.60
C ASN A 67 -16.39 11.21 16.80
N LYS A 68 -15.57 10.88 17.81
CA LYS A 68 -15.31 9.50 18.18
C LYS A 68 -16.62 8.78 18.48
N GLY A 69 -17.05 7.87 17.61
CA GLY A 69 -18.14 6.96 17.86
C GLY A 69 -17.66 5.75 18.66
N ASN A 70 -18.60 5.03 19.29
CA ASN A 70 -18.29 3.72 19.86
C ASN A 70 -18.11 2.70 18.72
N VAL A 71 -17.09 1.87 18.82
CA VAL A 71 -16.83 0.75 17.90
C VAL A 71 -16.64 -0.49 18.74
N GLU A 72 -17.37 -1.55 18.41
CA GLU A 72 -17.14 -2.87 18.99
C GLU A 72 -15.95 -3.51 18.25
N ILE A 73 -14.73 -3.25 18.73
CA ILE A 73 -13.49 -3.70 18.10
C ILE A 73 -13.42 -5.22 17.95
N ALA A 74 -14.12 -5.96 18.78
CA ALA A 74 -14.22 -7.43 18.74
C ALA A 74 -14.81 -7.95 17.41
N GLU A 75 -15.72 -7.19 16.75
CA GLU A 75 -16.26 -7.55 15.43
C GLU A 75 -15.19 -7.67 14.35
N TYR A 76 -14.04 -7.00 14.55
CA TYR A 76 -12.91 -7.01 13.63
C TYR A 76 -11.78 -7.95 14.10
N GLY A 77 -12.08 -8.84 15.07
CA GLY A 77 -11.13 -9.80 15.60
C GLY A 77 -10.02 -9.18 16.45
N ILE A 78 -10.30 -8.01 17.06
CA ILE A 78 -9.37 -7.31 17.97
C ILE A 78 -9.93 -7.38 19.38
N ASN A 79 -9.09 -7.80 20.32
CA ASN A 79 -9.39 -7.74 21.75
C ASN A 79 -8.87 -6.42 22.34
N SER A 80 -9.39 -6.01 23.48
CA SER A 80 -8.97 -4.77 24.17
C SER A 80 -7.47 -4.72 24.50
N ASP A 81 -6.87 -5.88 24.68
CA ASP A 81 -5.47 -6.02 25.10
C ASP A 81 -4.50 -6.23 23.93
N ASP A 82 -5.01 -6.40 22.69
CA ASP A 82 -4.18 -6.58 21.51
C ASP A 82 -3.38 -5.30 21.21
N PHE A 83 -2.18 -5.46 20.71
CA PHE A 83 -1.37 -4.33 20.23
C PHE A 83 -1.98 -3.80 18.92
N ALA A 84 -2.87 -2.82 19.04
CA ALA A 84 -3.71 -2.39 17.93
C ALA A 84 -4.08 -0.91 17.95
N VAL A 85 -4.29 -0.39 16.76
CA VAL A 85 -4.94 0.89 16.49
C VAL A 85 -6.15 0.63 15.59
N VAL A 86 -7.31 1.13 15.96
CA VAL A 86 -8.51 1.07 15.13
C VAL A 86 -8.92 2.47 14.73
N GLN A 87 -9.01 2.69 13.43
CA GLN A 87 -9.56 3.89 12.81
C GLN A 87 -10.91 3.56 12.20
N LYS A 88 -11.92 4.36 12.51
CA LYS A 88 -13.22 4.30 11.86
C LYS A 88 -13.38 5.52 10.96
N ASN A 89 -13.55 5.27 9.67
CA ASN A 89 -13.53 6.31 8.64
C ASN A 89 -12.24 7.17 8.73
N ASN A 90 -12.34 8.43 9.11
CA ASN A 90 -11.19 9.32 9.24
C ASN A 90 -10.79 9.61 10.71
N THR A 91 -11.28 8.83 11.67
CA THR A 91 -11.05 9.09 13.09
C THR A 91 -10.50 7.87 13.81
N ILE A 92 -9.40 8.01 14.55
CA ILE A 92 -8.87 6.96 15.41
C ILE A 92 -9.78 6.83 16.63
N VAL A 93 -10.36 5.65 16.81
CA VAL A 93 -11.32 5.34 17.89
C VAL A 93 -10.70 4.51 19.01
N HIS A 94 -9.64 3.77 18.74
CA HIS A 94 -8.95 2.93 19.71
C HIS A 94 -7.44 2.93 19.45
N ILE A 95 -6.67 3.05 20.52
CA ILE A 95 -5.22 2.81 20.54
C ILE A 95 -4.93 2.02 21.81
N ASN A 96 -4.36 0.84 21.66
CA ASN A 96 -3.82 0.08 22.77
C ASN A 96 -2.34 -0.27 22.51
N ILE A 97 -1.49 0.13 23.44
CA ILE A 97 -0.07 -0.22 23.48
C ILE A 97 0.15 -1.07 24.76
N PRO A 98 0.43 -2.37 24.62
CA PRO A 98 0.72 -3.21 25.77
C PRO A 98 1.82 -2.61 26.67
N GLU A 99 1.69 -2.76 27.99
CA GLU A 99 2.60 -2.15 28.97
C GLU A 99 4.09 -2.47 28.67
N LYS A 100 4.36 -3.69 28.21
CA LYS A 100 5.72 -4.15 27.80
C LYS A 100 6.34 -3.34 26.65
N TYR A 101 5.54 -2.54 25.92
CA TYR A 101 5.97 -1.71 24.80
C TYR A 101 5.76 -0.20 25.01
N ALA A 102 5.16 0.21 26.14
CA ALA A 102 4.79 1.60 26.40
C ALA A 102 5.97 2.59 26.38
N ASP A 103 7.15 2.13 26.74
CA ASP A 103 8.41 2.90 26.72
C ASP A 103 9.23 2.71 25.41
N LYS A 104 8.79 1.81 24.51
CA LYS A 104 9.52 1.38 23.30
C LYS A 104 9.01 1.99 22.00
N VAL A 105 7.74 2.38 21.97
CA VAL A 105 7.09 2.93 20.78
C VAL A 105 6.17 4.08 21.13
N VAL A 106 6.15 5.09 20.27
CA VAL A 106 5.19 6.21 20.33
C VAL A 106 4.21 6.04 19.17
N ILE A 107 2.92 6.02 19.48
CA ILE A 107 1.86 5.93 18.49
C ILE A 107 0.91 7.11 18.71
N LYS A 108 0.67 7.92 17.67
CA LYS A 108 -0.20 9.09 17.74
C LYS A 108 -1.05 9.19 16.47
N ASP A 109 -2.25 9.72 16.62
CA ASP A 109 -2.99 10.29 15.51
C ASP A 109 -2.12 11.33 14.78
N ILE A 110 -2.18 11.36 13.45
CA ILE A 110 -1.28 12.18 12.64
C ILE A 110 -1.39 13.68 12.95
N PHE A 111 -2.61 14.19 13.21
CA PHE A 111 -2.80 15.61 13.52
C PHE A 111 -2.29 15.97 14.90
N SER A 112 -2.44 15.06 15.87
CA SER A 112 -1.85 15.21 17.20
C SER A 112 -0.32 15.19 17.13
N ALA A 113 0.22 14.36 16.24
CA ALA A 113 1.65 14.21 16.04
C ALA A 113 2.29 15.47 15.42
N MET A 114 1.63 16.13 14.48
CA MET A 114 2.14 17.33 13.79
C MET A 114 2.45 18.50 14.72
N ASN A 115 1.87 18.54 15.92
CA ASN A 115 2.14 19.57 16.92
C ASN A 115 3.41 19.30 17.77
N ASP A 116 4.05 18.15 17.55
CA ASP A 116 5.34 17.81 18.17
C ASP A 116 6.48 18.21 17.22
N ASN A 117 7.41 19.03 17.71
CA ASN A 117 8.51 19.54 16.89
C ASN A 117 9.43 18.43 16.35
N HIS A 118 9.55 17.29 17.06
CA HIS A 118 10.36 16.16 16.63
C HIS A 118 9.77 15.44 15.40
N ILE A 119 8.48 15.57 15.16
CA ILE A 119 7.77 14.90 14.07
C ILE A 119 7.81 15.69 12.77
N LYS A 120 7.97 17.00 12.84
CA LYS A 120 8.01 17.87 11.68
C LYS A 120 9.04 17.46 10.62
N ASP A 121 10.20 17.00 11.07
CA ASP A 121 11.31 16.64 10.17
C ASP A 121 11.16 15.22 9.58
N SER A 122 10.36 14.38 10.23
CA SER A 122 10.11 12.99 9.79
C SER A 122 8.79 12.81 9.03
N PHE A 123 7.82 13.69 9.26
CA PHE A 123 6.55 13.66 8.55
C PHE A 123 6.71 14.17 7.13
N MET A 124 6.26 13.38 6.18
CA MET A 124 6.39 13.70 4.75
C MET A 124 7.86 13.90 4.30
N SER A 125 8.77 13.11 4.89
CA SER A 125 10.20 13.20 4.59
C SER A 125 10.61 12.36 3.37
N VAL A 126 9.77 11.41 2.95
CA VAL A 126 10.05 10.47 1.86
C VAL A 126 9.17 10.73 0.64
N VAL A 127 7.95 11.22 0.84
CA VAL A 127 7.03 11.61 -0.24
C VAL A 127 6.93 13.12 -0.31
N ASP A 128 7.32 13.73 -1.42
CA ASP A 128 7.15 15.18 -1.61
C ASP A 128 5.77 15.48 -2.21
N TYR A 129 5.07 16.48 -1.66
CA TYR A 129 3.81 16.98 -2.23
C TYR A 129 3.96 17.53 -3.66
N ALA A 130 5.16 17.89 -4.07
CA ALA A 130 5.48 18.39 -5.41
C ALA A 130 5.93 17.28 -6.39
N GLU A 131 5.93 16.02 -5.99
CA GLU A 131 6.34 14.90 -6.85
C GLU A 131 5.38 14.68 -8.03
N SER A 132 4.09 14.71 -7.76
CA SER A 132 3.05 14.49 -8.78
C SER A 132 1.74 15.16 -8.40
N LYS A 133 0.78 15.19 -9.35
CA LYS A 133 -0.58 15.65 -9.04
C LYS A 133 -1.25 14.79 -7.96
N VAL A 134 -0.98 13.49 -7.92
CA VAL A 134 -1.54 12.56 -6.94
C VAL A 134 -1.05 12.91 -5.53
N THR A 135 0.26 13.10 -5.36
CA THR A 135 0.83 13.48 -4.07
C THR A 135 0.34 14.86 -3.63
N ALA A 136 0.29 15.83 -4.54
CA ALA A 136 -0.23 17.16 -4.24
C ALA A 136 -1.70 17.14 -3.75
N VAL A 137 -2.56 16.32 -4.38
CA VAL A 137 -3.96 16.16 -3.93
C VAL A 137 -4.02 15.47 -2.58
N HIS A 138 -3.23 14.41 -2.37
CA HIS A 138 -3.15 13.72 -1.09
C HIS A 138 -2.85 14.69 0.06
N TYR A 139 -1.79 15.49 -0.05
CA TYR A 139 -1.43 16.48 0.97
C TYR A 139 -2.48 17.57 1.17
N THR A 140 -3.12 17.99 0.09
CA THR A 140 -4.20 18.98 0.15
C THR A 140 -5.38 18.45 0.96
N LEU A 141 -5.75 17.18 0.79
CA LEU A 141 -6.98 16.59 1.31
C LEU A 141 -6.76 15.64 2.50
N LEU A 142 -5.53 15.48 2.99
CA LEU A 142 -5.19 14.62 4.12
C LEU A 142 -6.18 14.82 5.27
N ASN A 143 -6.92 13.77 5.64
CA ASN A 143 -7.95 13.81 6.67
C ASN A 143 -7.88 12.67 7.68
N ALA A 144 -6.88 11.80 7.58
CA ALA A 144 -6.66 10.70 8.50
C ALA A 144 -5.19 10.28 8.51
N GLY A 145 -4.74 9.61 9.54
CA GLY A 145 -3.41 9.01 9.54
C GLY A 145 -2.85 8.66 10.90
N LEU A 146 -1.70 8.00 10.86
CA LEU A 146 -1.03 7.45 12.01
C LEU A 146 0.47 7.79 11.97
N PHE A 147 1.01 8.21 13.08
CA PHE A 147 2.43 8.38 13.30
C PHE A 147 2.94 7.33 14.28
N ILE A 148 4.01 6.62 13.91
CA ILE A 148 4.65 5.58 14.70
C ILE A 148 6.15 5.87 14.77
N ASP A 149 6.68 5.92 15.97
CA ASP A 149 8.11 6.09 16.23
C ASP A 149 8.60 4.99 17.17
N VAL A 150 9.40 4.06 16.64
CA VAL A 150 10.00 2.94 17.38
C VAL A 150 11.38 3.37 17.82
N LYS A 151 11.65 3.30 19.13
CA LYS A 151 12.92 3.74 19.72
C LYS A 151 14.10 2.84 19.32
N ASP A 152 15.30 3.37 19.48
CA ASP A 152 16.54 2.64 19.21
C ASP A 152 16.70 1.38 20.08
N ASN A 153 17.32 0.35 19.53
CA ASN A 153 17.74 -0.88 20.21
C ASN A 153 16.59 -1.67 20.86
N VAL A 154 15.37 -1.56 20.34
CA VAL A 154 14.22 -2.32 20.83
C VAL A 154 13.78 -3.40 19.85
N VAL A 155 13.24 -4.49 20.38
CA VAL A 155 12.62 -5.57 19.59
C VAL A 155 11.16 -5.65 20.00
N ILE A 156 10.27 -5.46 18.99
CA ILE A 156 8.83 -5.59 19.13
C ILE A 156 8.41 -6.74 18.22
N GLU A 157 8.27 -7.94 18.80
CA GLU A 157 7.95 -9.16 18.05
C GLU A 157 6.47 -9.23 17.68
N GLU A 158 5.61 -8.82 18.61
CA GLU A 158 4.16 -8.79 18.38
C GLU A 158 3.82 -7.70 17.35
N PRO A 159 3.10 -8.02 16.26
CA PRO A 159 2.79 -7.02 15.25
C PRO A 159 1.78 -5.97 15.78
N LEU A 160 2.07 -4.70 15.53
CA LEU A 160 1.08 -3.64 15.65
C LEU A 160 0.05 -3.80 14.52
N GLN A 161 -1.21 -3.98 14.89
CA GLN A 161 -2.32 -4.06 13.95
C GLN A 161 -2.99 -2.68 13.80
N TYR A 162 -2.95 -2.11 12.61
CA TYR A 162 -3.68 -0.91 12.26
C TYR A 162 -4.85 -1.28 11.36
N ILE A 163 -6.08 -1.15 11.87
CA ILE A 163 -7.30 -1.50 11.14
C ILE A 163 -8.06 -0.24 10.82
N VAL A 164 -8.28 0.00 9.53
CA VAL A 164 -9.07 1.12 9.02
C VAL A 164 -10.39 0.59 8.50
N ILE A 165 -11.48 1.00 9.14
CA ILE A 165 -12.84 0.56 8.86
C ILE A 165 -13.58 1.68 8.16
N SER A 166 -14.12 1.42 6.97
CA SER A 166 -15.04 2.31 6.26
C SER A 166 -16.45 1.75 6.37
N ASP A 167 -17.37 2.49 7.02
CA ASP A 167 -18.77 2.10 7.21
C ASP A 167 -19.77 3.03 6.52
N LYS A 168 -19.26 3.98 5.73
CA LYS A 168 -20.06 4.91 4.93
C LYS A 168 -19.30 5.38 3.69
N GLU A 169 -20.01 5.94 2.74
CA GLU A 169 -19.41 6.59 1.58
C GLU A 169 -18.64 7.85 2.01
N GLN A 170 -17.32 7.75 2.02
CA GLN A 170 -16.44 8.84 2.43
C GLN A 170 -15.09 8.76 1.71
N SER A 171 -14.58 9.92 1.30
CA SER A 171 -13.21 10.02 0.81
C SER A 171 -12.23 10.00 1.97
N ILE A 172 -11.28 9.06 1.91
CA ILE A 172 -10.22 8.90 2.91
C ILE A 172 -8.87 9.20 2.25
N PHE A 173 -8.17 10.18 2.81
CA PHE A 173 -6.79 10.53 2.49
C PHE A 173 -5.95 10.24 3.73
N ASN A 174 -5.48 8.99 3.83
CA ASN A 174 -4.83 8.46 5.02
C ASN A 174 -3.31 8.43 4.87
N HIS A 175 -2.59 8.94 5.85
CA HIS A 175 -1.13 9.00 5.83
C HIS A 175 -0.53 8.30 7.05
N VAL A 176 0.27 7.27 6.80
CA VAL A 176 1.00 6.53 7.84
C VAL A 176 2.47 6.87 7.73
N THR A 177 3.06 7.34 8.82
CA THR A 177 4.51 7.58 8.92
C THR A 177 5.10 6.68 9.99
N ILE A 178 6.10 5.87 9.62
CA ILE A 178 6.79 4.95 10.52
C ILE A 178 8.28 5.26 10.54
N GLN A 179 8.79 5.59 11.72
CA GLN A 179 10.22 5.69 11.99
C GLN A 179 10.65 4.45 12.80
N VAL A 180 11.62 3.69 12.31
CA VAL A 180 12.17 2.54 13.04
C VAL A 180 13.59 2.89 13.44
N GLY A 181 13.80 3.08 14.75
CA GLY A 181 15.07 3.51 15.35
C GLY A 181 16.21 2.53 15.11
N LYS A 182 17.44 2.96 15.41
CA LYS A 182 18.66 2.17 15.15
C LYS A 182 18.60 0.82 15.86
N ASN A 183 19.00 -0.25 15.14
CA ASN A 183 19.01 -1.63 15.62
C ASN A 183 17.66 -2.12 16.17
N ALA A 184 16.57 -1.45 15.83
CA ALA A 184 15.23 -1.87 16.26
C ALA A 184 14.63 -2.88 15.29
N LYS A 185 13.72 -3.73 15.82
CA LYS A 185 12.91 -4.65 15.03
C LYS A 185 11.44 -4.39 15.29
N PHE A 186 10.66 -4.27 14.18
CA PHE A 186 9.26 -3.93 14.25
C PHE A 186 8.44 -4.70 13.23
N ASN A 187 7.24 -5.12 13.62
CA ASN A 187 6.26 -5.75 12.76
C ASN A 187 5.00 -4.90 12.70
N PHE A 188 4.55 -4.55 11.51
CA PHE A 188 3.38 -3.71 11.29
C PHE A 188 2.43 -4.36 10.30
N ILE A 189 1.14 -4.32 10.62
CA ILE A 189 0.06 -4.80 9.77
C ILE A 189 -0.92 -3.67 9.59
N GLU A 190 -1.20 -3.27 8.36
CA GLU A 190 -2.34 -2.43 8.04
C GLU A 190 -3.41 -3.23 7.29
N ASN A 191 -4.65 -3.07 7.70
CA ASN A 191 -5.79 -3.73 7.08
C ASN A 191 -6.92 -2.72 6.82
N TYR A 192 -7.23 -2.51 5.55
CA TYR A 192 -8.31 -1.63 5.12
C TYR A 192 -9.56 -2.44 4.83
N VAL A 193 -10.54 -2.33 5.71
CA VAL A 193 -11.84 -3.03 5.64
C VAL A 193 -12.92 -2.04 5.21
N ASN A 194 -13.59 -2.30 4.10
CA ASN A 194 -14.71 -1.49 3.66
C ASN A 194 -16.00 -2.32 3.65
N ASN A 195 -16.95 -1.93 4.52
CA ASN A 195 -18.23 -2.60 4.66
C ASN A 195 -19.31 -2.06 3.69
N GLN A 196 -19.01 -1.01 2.92
CA GLN A 196 -19.92 -0.37 1.98
C GLN A 196 -19.62 -0.79 0.54
N ARG A 197 -20.33 -1.81 0.05
CA ARG A 197 -20.09 -2.36 -1.31
C ARG A 197 -20.37 -1.37 -2.44
N GLU A 198 -21.24 -0.39 -2.22
CA GLU A 198 -21.63 0.63 -3.21
C GLU A 198 -20.84 1.94 -3.05
N ASP A 199 -19.83 1.97 -2.17
CA ASP A 199 -18.99 3.16 -1.95
C ASP A 199 -18.23 3.52 -3.23
N LYS A 200 -18.39 4.78 -3.69
CA LYS A 200 -17.75 5.34 -4.89
C LYS A 200 -16.76 6.45 -4.56
N ALA A 201 -16.68 6.83 -3.29
CA ALA A 201 -15.81 7.91 -2.88
C ALA A 201 -14.34 7.59 -3.15
N PRO A 202 -13.58 8.48 -3.82
CA PRO A 202 -12.17 8.25 -4.08
C PRO A 202 -11.35 8.22 -2.79
N PHE A 203 -10.23 7.52 -2.82
CA PHE A 203 -9.33 7.41 -1.69
C PHE A 203 -7.86 7.57 -2.09
N SER A 204 -7.04 7.97 -1.12
CA SER A 204 -5.59 8.01 -1.27
C SER A 204 -4.92 7.58 0.02
N LEU A 205 -4.11 6.54 -0.07
CA LEU A 205 -3.36 5.99 1.06
C LEU A 205 -1.88 6.23 0.79
N VAL A 206 -1.18 6.80 1.76
CA VAL A 206 0.28 7.00 1.70
C VAL A 206 0.91 6.41 2.94
N SER A 207 1.95 5.61 2.75
CA SER A 207 2.74 5.05 3.85
C SER A 207 4.22 5.33 3.61
N GLU A 208 4.83 6.04 4.55
CA GLU A 208 6.26 6.33 4.60
C GLU A 208 6.93 5.51 5.68
N VAL A 209 7.98 4.78 5.32
CA VAL A 209 8.76 3.97 6.26
C VAL A 209 10.22 4.34 6.17
N VAL A 210 10.79 4.75 7.29
CA VAL A 210 12.22 5.02 7.43
C VAL A 210 12.83 3.99 8.36
N ALA A 211 13.74 3.16 7.85
CA ALA A 211 14.52 2.20 8.61
C ALA A 211 15.92 2.75 8.88
N HIS A 212 16.18 3.19 10.11
CA HIS A 212 17.49 3.70 10.51
C HIS A 212 18.56 2.60 10.56
N GLU A 213 19.81 2.94 10.83
CA GLU A 213 20.94 2.02 10.82
C GLU A 213 20.67 0.72 11.61
N GLY A 214 20.83 -0.44 10.97
CA GLY A 214 20.56 -1.76 11.53
C GLY A 214 19.08 -2.09 11.83
N ALA A 215 18.15 -1.20 11.49
CA ALA A 215 16.73 -1.42 11.72
C ALA A 215 16.13 -2.47 10.80
N GLN A 216 15.14 -3.20 11.29
CA GLN A 216 14.40 -4.19 10.51
C GLN A 216 12.89 -3.98 10.67
N ILE A 217 12.17 -3.87 9.57
CA ILE A 217 10.71 -3.81 9.59
C ILE A 217 10.09 -4.82 8.64
N ASN A 218 9.08 -5.54 9.14
CA ASN A 218 8.14 -6.30 8.33
C ASN A 218 6.83 -5.50 8.24
N TYR A 219 6.58 -4.90 7.09
CA TYR A 219 5.37 -4.15 6.81
C TYR A 219 4.43 -5.01 5.98
N SER A 220 3.26 -5.33 6.50
CA SER A 220 2.23 -6.10 5.80
C SER A 220 1.00 -5.23 5.57
N SER A 221 0.48 -5.24 4.34
CA SER A 221 -0.69 -4.45 3.96
C SER A 221 -1.72 -5.32 3.27
N ILE A 222 -2.99 -5.18 3.70
CA ILE A 222 -4.14 -5.81 3.06
C ILE A 222 -5.11 -4.72 2.67
N THR A 223 -5.47 -4.67 1.39
CA THR A 223 -6.52 -3.78 0.89
C THR A 223 -7.62 -4.59 0.23
N ASN A 224 -8.88 -4.23 0.52
CA ASN A 224 -10.08 -4.87 -0.05
C ASN A 224 -11.16 -3.79 -0.27
N GLN A 225 -10.95 -2.94 -1.27
CA GLN A 225 -11.85 -1.84 -1.60
C GLN A 225 -12.93 -2.28 -2.61
N PRO A 226 -14.19 -1.84 -2.45
CA PRO A 226 -15.30 -2.24 -3.33
C PRO A 226 -15.16 -1.68 -4.75
N GLY A 227 -15.86 -2.31 -5.69
CA GLY A 227 -15.62 -2.21 -7.13
C GLY A 227 -15.83 -0.85 -7.80
N GLU A 228 -16.66 0.03 -7.23
CA GLU A 228 -16.89 1.35 -7.85
C GLU A 228 -15.94 2.45 -7.33
N LYS A 229 -15.12 2.16 -6.35
CA LYS A 229 -14.10 3.10 -5.85
C LYS A 229 -12.95 3.27 -6.83
N ARG A 230 -12.27 4.37 -6.67
CA ARG A 230 -11.01 4.66 -7.37
C ARG A 230 -10.02 5.25 -6.40
N GLY A 231 -8.78 4.81 -6.48
CA GLY A 231 -7.81 5.29 -5.52
C GLY A 231 -6.36 5.16 -5.92
N THR A 232 -5.55 5.71 -5.05
CA THR A 232 -4.09 5.64 -5.14
C THR A 232 -3.51 5.16 -3.83
N ILE A 233 -2.53 4.29 -3.90
CA ILE A 233 -1.82 3.76 -2.73
C ILE A 233 -0.32 3.91 -2.99
N LEU A 234 0.31 4.78 -2.24
CA LEU A 234 1.74 5.04 -2.33
C LEU A 234 2.46 4.48 -1.10
N ARG A 235 3.46 3.65 -1.29
CA ARG A 235 4.35 3.15 -0.24
C ARG A 235 5.77 3.58 -0.56
N ARG A 236 6.38 4.30 0.37
CA ARG A 236 7.75 4.81 0.22
C ARG A 236 8.61 4.32 1.35
N GLY A 237 9.74 3.71 0.99
CA GLY A 237 10.74 3.24 1.91
C GLY A 237 12.05 3.99 1.78
N LEU A 238 12.71 4.18 2.92
CA LEU A 238 14.06 4.70 3.00
C LEU A 238 14.88 3.81 3.93
N THR A 239 15.96 3.21 3.43
CA THR A 239 16.83 2.35 4.25
C THR A 239 18.19 2.98 4.44
N TYR A 240 18.64 3.02 5.70
CA TYR A 240 19.99 3.40 6.07
C TYR A 240 20.88 2.15 6.22
N ARG A 241 22.14 2.34 6.59
CA ARG A 241 23.15 1.29 6.67
C ARG A 241 22.68 0.03 7.41
N ASP A 242 22.92 -1.15 6.81
CA ASP A 242 22.60 -2.46 7.35
C ASP A 242 21.13 -2.65 7.78
N SER A 243 20.20 -1.85 7.24
CA SER A 243 18.77 -1.94 7.56
C SER A 243 17.98 -2.73 6.53
N LEU A 244 16.78 -3.16 6.92
CA LEU A 244 15.92 -4.00 6.09
C LEU A 244 14.46 -3.54 6.15
N ILE A 245 13.84 -3.36 4.97
CA ILE A 245 12.40 -3.21 4.83
C ILE A 245 11.84 -4.39 4.01
N ASN A 246 10.95 -5.16 4.62
CA ASN A 246 10.15 -6.17 3.94
C ASN A 246 8.73 -5.63 3.74
N TRP A 247 8.35 -5.37 2.49
CA TRP A 247 6.98 -5.03 2.10
C TRP A 247 6.23 -6.28 1.67
N ASN A 248 5.13 -6.60 2.35
CA ASN A 248 4.23 -7.70 2.03
C ASN A 248 2.86 -7.12 1.70
N VAL A 249 2.52 -7.07 0.42
CA VAL A 249 1.32 -6.39 -0.09
C VAL A 249 0.33 -7.40 -0.63
N ALA A 250 -0.84 -7.50 0.00
CA ALA A 250 -1.99 -8.23 -0.50
C ALA A 250 -3.05 -7.23 -1.00
N ALA A 251 -3.05 -6.98 -2.31
CA ALA A 251 -4.00 -6.09 -2.95
C ALA A 251 -5.20 -6.91 -3.45
N MET A 252 -6.23 -7.00 -2.59
CA MET A 252 -7.46 -7.75 -2.84
C MET A 252 -8.64 -6.83 -3.17
N ASP A 253 -8.35 -5.69 -3.80
CA ASP A 253 -9.37 -4.71 -4.18
C ASP A 253 -10.26 -5.23 -5.32
N GLU A 254 -11.46 -4.69 -5.44
CA GLU A 254 -12.29 -4.72 -6.64
C GLU A 254 -12.29 -3.35 -7.34
N ALA A 255 -11.80 -2.34 -6.64
CA ALA A 255 -11.66 -0.95 -7.10
C ALA A 255 -10.57 -0.81 -8.19
N ASP A 256 -10.66 0.29 -8.97
CA ASP A 256 -9.55 0.71 -9.82
C ASP A 256 -8.47 1.37 -8.94
N VAL A 257 -7.26 0.80 -8.85
CA VAL A 257 -6.21 1.27 -7.96
C VAL A 257 -4.85 1.43 -8.65
N TYR A 258 -4.26 2.61 -8.46
CA TYR A 258 -2.86 2.86 -8.77
C TYR A 258 -2.01 2.63 -7.51
N HIS A 259 -1.17 1.61 -7.53
CA HIS A 259 -0.17 1.36 -6.50
C HIS A 259 1.19 1.87 -6.98
N ASP A 260 1.88 2.58 -6.10
CA ASP A 260 3.24 3.05 -6.33
C ASP A 260 4.11 2.72 -5.11
N ASN A 261 4.93 1.69 -5.27
CA ASN A 261 5.76 1.15 -4.21
C ASN A 261 7.23 1.40 -4.58
N THR A 262 7.84 2.39 -3.93
CA THR A 262 9.24 2.76 -4.20
C THR A 262 10.06 2.71 -2.93
N THR A 263 11.23 2.06 -2.97
CA THR A 263 12.18 2.07 -1.85
C THR A 263 13.54 2.54 -2.30
N ASN A 264 14.02 3.60 -1.66
CA ASN A 264 15.38 4.11 -1.83
C ASN A 264 16.31 3.43 -0.82
N ILE A 265 17.24 2.64 -1.31
CA ILE A 265 18.21 1.86 -0.54
C ILE A 265 19.49 2.68 -0.43
N LEU A 266 19.54 3.63 0.53
CA LEU A 266 20.64 4.59 0.67
C LEU A 266 21.86 4.02 1.36
N GLY A 267 21.66 3.15 2.33
CA GLY A 267 22.72 2.67 3.21
C GLY A 267 23.51 1.51 2.62
N ASP A 268 24.79 1.44 2.94
CA ASP A 268 25.62 0.29 2.62
C ASP A 268 25.09 -0.96 3.31
N GLY A 269 25.08 -2.09 2.61
CA GLY A 269 24.61 -3.37 3.12
C GLY A 269 23.11 -3.46 3.42
N SER A 270 22.33 -2.41 3.10
CA SER A 270 20.89 -2.41 3.36
C SER A 270 20.09 -3.14 2.29
N GLU A 271 18.89 -3.55 2.67
CA GLU A 271 18.04 -4.42 1.85
C GLU A 271 16.59 -3.93 1.81
N ALA A 272 15.92 -4.13 0.66
CA ALA A 272 14.48 -3.94 0.51
C ALA A 272 13.87 -5.07 -0.31
N ASN A 273 12.84 -5.73 0.24
CA ASN A 273 12.11 -6.80 -0.43
C ASN A 273 10.66 -6.37 -0.60
N LEU A 274 10.17 -6.35 -1.83
CA LEU A 274 8.77 -6.05 -2.14
C LEU A 274 8.09 -7.30 -2.68
N LYS A 275 7.08 -7.78 -1.95
CA LYS A 275 6.27 -8.94 -2.32
C LYS A 275 4.83 -8.53 -2.51
N ILE A 276 4.25 -8.82 -3.68
CA ILE A 276 2.89 -8.45 -4.04
C ILE A 276 2.10 -9.69 -4.45
N VAL A 277 0.94 -9.86 -3.85
CA VAL A 277 -0.09 -10.80 -4.30
C VAL A 277 -1.37 -10.03 -4.61
N THR A 278 -1.98 -10.31 -5.76
CA THR A 278 -3.22 -9.66 -6.18
C THR A 278 -4.11 -10.59 -6.97
N LEU A 279 -5.43 -10.35 -6.92
CA LEU A 279 -6.44 -11.07 -7.67
C LEU A 279 -7.47 -10.09 -8.24
N GLY A 280 -7.43 -9.92 -9.57
CA GLY A 280 -8.34 -9.05 -10.32
C GLY A 280 -9.62 -9.75 -10.72
N VAL A 281 -10.75 -9.06 -10.57
CA VAL A 281 -12.09 -9.54 -10.90
C VAL A 281 -12.89 -8.48 -11.66
N LYS A 282 -13.98 -8.85 -12.31
CA LYS A 282 -14.91 -7.94 -13.00
C LYS A 282 -14.19 -7.10 -14.09
N GLU A 283 -14.36 -5.79 -14.05
CA GLU A 283 -13.72 -4.82 -14.97
C GLU A 283 -12.62 -3.99 -14.27
N GLN A 284 -12.16 -4.44 -13.11
CA GLN A 284 -11.14 -3.79 -12.30
C GLN A 284 -9.88 -3.48 -13.10
N LYS A 285 -9.29 -2.31 -12.84
CA LYS A 285 -7.99 -1.90 -13.37
C LYS A 285 -7.02 -1.66 -12.23
N THR A 286 -5.92 -2.38 -12.21
CA THR A 286 -4.89 -2.22 -11.19
C THR A 286 -3.53 -2.05 -11.84
N TYR A 287 -2.85 -0.98 -11.47
CA TYR A 287 -1.49 -0.70 -11.90
C TYR A 287 -0.55 -0.73 -10.71
N PHE A 288 0.49 -1.51 -10.79
CA PHE A 288 1.58 -1.52 -9.82
C PHE A 288 2.82 -0.92 -10.46
N ASN A 289 3.26 0.22 -9.95
CA ASN A 289 4.63 0.67 -10.09
C ASN A 289 5.41 0.14 -8.88
N SER A 290 6.43 -0.65 -9.12
CA SER A 290 7.24 -1.30 -8.08
C SER A 290 8.70 -1.00 -8.36
N GLU A 291 9.33 -0.20 -7.51
CA GLU A 291 10.68 0.30 -7.74
C GLU A 291 11.59 0.11 -6.53
N VAL A 292 12.79 -0.39 -6.80
CA VAL A 292 13.89 -0.43 -5.83
C VAL A 292 15.08 0.30 -6.41
N VAL A 293 15.61 1.28 -5.65
CA VAL A 293 16.73 2.14 -6.07
C VAL A 293 17.92 1.87 -5.16
N ASN A 294 18.89 1.10 -5.67
CA ASN A 294 20.13 0.77 -4.97
C ASN A 294 21.12 1.94 -5.07
N GLN A 295 21.42 2.56 -3.93
CA GLN A 295 22.36 3.70 -3.82
C GLN A 295 23.55 3.39 -2.92
N GLY A 296 23.36 2.57 -1.89
CA GLY A 296 24.44 2.11 -1.00
C GLY A 296 25.31 1.00 -1.61
N LEU A 297 26.53 0.85 -1.12
CA LEU A 297 27.42 -0.27 -1.48
C LEU A 297 26.82 -1.59 -1.01
N SER A 298 26.91 -2.64 -1.83
CA SER A 298 26.47 -4.00 -1.49
C SER A 298 25.00 -4.07 -1.04
N SER A 299 24.18 -3.14 -1.51
CA SER A 299 22.75 -3.09 -1.21
C SER A 299 21.96 -4.11 -2.03
N LYS A 300 20.78 -4.54 -1.54
CA LYS A 300 19.93 -5.53 -2.21
C LYS A 300 18.51 -5.03 -2.35
N GLY A 301 17.94 -5.16 -3.56
CA GLY A 301 16.57 -4.81 -3.86
C GLY A 301 15.88 -5.93 -4.64
N ASP A 302 14.87 -6.58 -4.04
CA ASP A 302 14.13 -7.67 -4.65
C ASP A 302 12.65 -7.34 -4.83
N ILE A 303 12.08 -7.66 -6.00
CA ILE A 303 10.67 -7.49 -6.33
C ILE A 303 10.08 -8.84 -6.75
N LEU A 304 9.07 -9.31 -6.03
CA LEU A 304 8.33 -10.54 -6.33
C LEU A 304 6.83 -10.25 -6.42
N GLN A 305 6.24 -10.39 -7.61
CA GLN A 305 4.85 -10.04 -7.87
C GLN A 305 4.11 -11.21 -8.52
N HIS A 306 3.03 -11.67 -7.88
CA HIS A 306 2.12 -12.66 -8.45
C HIS A 306 0.71 -12.13 -8.54
N GLY A 307 0.10 -12.22 -9.73
CA GLY A 307 -1.27 -11.78 -9.99
C GLY A 307 -2.11 -12.86 -10.69
N VAL A 308 -3.37 -12.95 -10.29
CA VAL A 308 -4.37 -13.78 -10.97
C VAL A 308 -5.47 -12.88 -11.50
N LEU A 309 -5.93 -13.15 -12.73
CA LEU A 309 -6.92 -12.32 -13.41
C LEU A 309 -8.13 -13.17 -13.86
N LEU A 310 -9.30 -12.72 -13.45
CA LEU A 310 -10.60 -13.24 -13.86
C LEU A 310 -11.34 -12.20 -14.69
N ASP A 311 -12.43 -12.59 -15.32
CA ASP A 311 -13.38 -11.76 -16.09
C ASP A 311 -12.69 -10.86 -17.12
N ARG A 312 -12.94 -9.55 -17.04
CA ARG A 312 -12.37 -8.49 -17.88
C ARG A 312 -11.39 -7.61 -17.11
N SER A 313 -10.87 -8.12 -16.00
CA SER A 313 -9.89 -7.37 -15.18
C SER A 313 -8.61 -7.08 -15.96
N HIS A 314 -7.98 -5.96 -15.63
CA HIS A 314 -6.71 -5.54 -16.23
C HIS A 314 -5.68 -5.21 -15.14
N ILE A 315 -4.60 -5.99 -15.08
CA ILE A 315 -3.50 -5.77 -14.14
C ILE A 315 -2.22 -5.47 -14.93
N VAL A 316 -1.50 -4.44 -14.50
CA VAL A 316 -0.17 -4.09 -15.00
C VAL A 316 0.84 -4.18 -13.87
N PHE A 317 1.89 -4.96 -14.06
CA PHE A 317 3.08 -4.97 -13.22
C PHE A 317 4.22 -4.22 -13.93
N ASN A 318 4.52 -3.03 -13.43
CA ASN A 318 5.69 -2.25 -13.86
C ASN A 318 6.76 -2.37 -12.77
N GLY A 319 7.82 -3.13 -13.03
CA GLY A 319 8.90 -3.37 -12.08
C GLY A 319 10.18 -2.64 -12.50
N VAL A 320 10.78 -1.87 -11.60
CA VAL A 320 12.02 -1.12 -11.86
C VAL A 320 13.07 -1.50 -10.83
N GLY A 321 14.17 -2.09 -11.29
CA GLY A 321 15.40 -2.24 -10.52
C GLY A 321 16.42 -1.21 -10.98
N PHE A 322 16.72 -0.22 -10.14
CA PHE A 322 17.69 0.81 -10.48
C PHE A 322 18.92 0.69 -9.59
N ILE A 323 20.10 0.53 -10.19
CA ILE A 323 21.38 0.58 -9.49
C ILE A 323 22.13 1.81 -9.96
N VAL A 324 22.28 2.79 -9.08
CA VAL A 324 22.92 4.05 -9.41
C VAL A 324 24.46 3.91 -9.48
N LYS A 325 25.10 4.83 -10.15
CA LYS A 325 26.57 4.90 -10.19
C LYS A 325 27.15 5.03 -8.78
N GLY A 326 28.09 4.17 -8.43
CA GLY A 326 28.74 4.11 -7.12
C GLY A 326 28.19 3.01 -6.19
N ALA A 327 27.04 2.41 -6.49
CA ALA A 327 26.44 1.32 -5.70
C ALA A 327 27.09 -0.05 -6.02
N THR A 328 28.41 -0.12 -5.94
CA THR A 328 29.22 -1.32 -6.25
C THR A 328 28.83 -2.51 -5.35
N GLY A 329 28.80 -3.71 -5.91
CA GLY A 329 28.46 -4.95 -5.21
C GLY A 329 26.96 -5.14 -4.95
N SER A 330 26.11 -4.24 -5.47
CA SER A 330 24.66 -4.30 -5.25
C SER A 330 23.96 -5.34 -6.14
N ASN A 331 22.77 -5.76 -5.68
CA ASN A 331 21.93 -6.73 -6.36
C ASN A 331 20.51 -6.16 -6.58
N ALA A 332 19.93 -6.40 -7.77
CA ALA A 332 18.54 -6.06 -8.07
C ALA A 332 17.87 -7.20 -8.86
N TYR A 333 16.95 -7.91 -8.24
CA TYR A 333 16.20 -8.98 -8.89
C TYR A 333 14.70 -8.69 -8.92
N GLN A 334 14.06 -9.08 -10.02
CA GLN A 334 12.60 -8.96 -10.16
C GLN A 334 12.01 -10.22 -10.77
N SER A 335 10.84 -10.64 -10.25
CA SER A 335 10.04 -11.70 -10.82
C SER A 335 8.56 -11.30 -10.81
N SER A 336 7.96 -11.20 -12.00
CA SER A 336 6.54 -10.85 -12.17
C SER A 336 5.84 -11.99 -12.89
N ARG A 337 4.84 -12.60 -12.23
CA ARG A 337 4.08 -13.72 -12.81
C ARG A 337 2.59 -13.43 -12.77
N MET A 338 1.90 -13.64 -13.88
CA MET A 338 0.45 -13.52 -13.93
C MET A 338 -0.21 -14.73 -14.58
N LEU A 339 -1.33 -15.14 -13.99
CA LEU A 339 -2.16 -16.23 -14.47
C LEU A 339 -3.55 -15.68 -14.84
N THR A 340 -3.96 -15.89 -16.08
CA THR A 340 -5.30 -15.50 -16.53
C THR A 340 -6.23 -16.70 -16.58
N LEU A 341 -7.40 -16.59 -15.93
CA LEU A 341 -8.46 -17.59 -15.96
C LEU A 341 -9.54 -17.25 -16.99
N SER A 342 -9.53 -16.02 -17.50
CA SER A 342 -10.46 -15.53 -18.53
C SER A 342 -9.71 -15.12 -19.80
N SER A 343 -10.30 -15.38 -20.96
CA SER A 343 -9.78 -14.89 -22.24
C SER A 343 -9.95 -13.39 -22.46
N GLU A 344 -10.83 -12.75 -21.70
CA GLU A 344 -11.09 -11.31 -21.76
C GLU A 344 -10.21 -10.50 -20.81
N ALA A 345 -9.55 -11.16 -19.86
CA ALA A 345 -8.63 -10.51 -18.94
C ALA A 345 -7.36 -10.01 -19.65
N LYS A 346 -6.82 -8.89 -19.18
CA LYS A 346 -5.61 -8.27 -19.72
C LYS A 346 -4.52 -8.22 -18.67
N ALA A 347 -3.37 -8.80 -18.98
CA ALA A 347 -2.20 -8.82 -18.11
C ALA A 347 -1.00 -8.24 -18.84
N ASP A 348 -0.37 -7.23 -18.26
CA ASP A 348 0.85 -6.60 -18.78
C ASP A 348 1.96 -6.65 -17.72
N ALA A 349 3.16 -7.03 -18.12
CA ALA A 349 4.34 -7.01 -17.25
C ALA A 349 5.50 -6.32 -17.95
N ASN A 350 5.98 -5.23 -17.36
CA ASN A 350 7.03 -4.36 -17.90
C ASN A 350 8.23 -4.31 -16.92
N PRO A 351 9.07 -5.35 -16.85
CA PRO A 351 10.24 -5.31 -16.00
C PRO A 351 11.35 -4.49 -16.64
N MET A 352 11.92 -3.55 -15.91
CA MET A 352 13.03 -2.70 -16.33
C MET A 352 14.23 -2.82 -15.39
N LEU A 353 15.43 -2.84 -15.96
CA LEU A 353 16.68 -2.74 -15.22
C LEU A 353 17.43 -1.50 -15.70
N LEU A 354 17.64 -0.56 -14.79
CA LEU A 354 18.41 0.66 -15.01
C LEU A 354 19.74 0.50 -14.25
N ILE A 355 20.82 0.22 -14.97
CA ILE A 355 22.10 -0.16 -14.35
C ILE A 355 23.17 0.82 -14.78
N ASP A 356 23.61 1.67 -13.85
CA ASP A 356 24.68 2.67 -14.06
C ASP A 356 26.03 2.23 -13.46
N GLU A 357 26.09 1.05 -12.81
CA GLU A 357 27.28 0.50 -12.18
C GLU A 357 27.71 -0.84 -12.83
N ASN A 358 29.02 -1.13 -12.87
CA ASN A 358 29.54 -2.30 -13.57
C ASN A 358 29.67 -3.55 -12.70
N ASP A 359 30.06 -3.39 -11.43
CA ASP A 359 30.28 -4.50 -10.49
C ASP A 359 29.01 -4.76 -9.66
N VAL A 360 28.00 -5.33 -10.32
CA VAL A 360 26.68 -5.59 -9.73
C VAL A 360 26.07 -6.88 -10.30
N MET A 361 25.07 -7.41 -9.60
CA MET A 361 24.21 -8.49 -10.09
C MET A 361 22.80 -8.00 -10.28
N ALA A 362 22.22 -8.21 -11.45
CA ALA A 362 20.85 -7.83 -11.73
C ALA A 362 20.19 -8.85 -12.67
N GLY A 363 18.90 -9.05 -12.46
CA GLY A 363 18.12 -9.93 -13.30
C GLY A 363 16.63 -9.68 -13.18
N HIS A 364 15.91 -9.89 -14.26
CA HIS A 364 14.45 -9.86 -14.23
C HIS A 364 13.83 -11.03 -14.98
N GLY A 365 12.62 -11.40 -14.57
CA GLY A 365 11.81 -12.39 -15.26
C GLY A 365 10.34 -12.00 -15.24
N ALA A 366 9.67 -12.14 -16.39
CA ALA A 366 8.22 -11.97 -16.48
C ALA A 366 7.60 -13.20 -17.14
N SER A 367 6.48 -13.67 -16.61
CA SER A 367 5.69 -14.70 -17.25
C SER A 367 4.20 -14.41 -17.16
N LEU A 368 3.55 -14.47 -18.32
CA LEU A 368 2.11 -14.32 -18.46
C LEU A 368 1.59 -15.64 -19.02
N GLY A 369 0.72 -16.31 -18.28
CA GLY A 369 0.17 -17.60 -18.67
C GLY A 369 -1.34 -17.64 -18.57
N ARG A 370 -1.94 -18.55 -19.32
CA ARG A 370 -3.33 -18.96 -19.10
C ARG A 370 -3.36 -20.18 -18.21
N ILE A 371 -4.51 -20.40 -17.57
CA ILE A 371 -4.73 -21.64 -16.84
C ILE A 371 -4.52 -22.83 -17.77
N ASP A 372 -3.80 -23.85 -17.29
CA ASP A 372 -3.50 -25.05 -18.04
C ASP A 372 -4.72 -25.98 -18.07
N GLU A 373 -5.35 -26.12 -19.23
CA GLU A 373 -6.53 -26.96 -19.40
C GLU A 373 -6.24 -28.46 -19.19
N GLU A 374 -4.99 -28.92 -19.38
CA GLU A 374 -4.61 -30.29 -19.07
C GLU A 374 -4.56 -30.52 -17.56
N GLN A 375 -4.05 -29.56 -16.81
CA GLN A 375 -4.06 -29.61 -15.33
C GLN A 375 -5.50 -29.55 -14.81
N LEU A 376 -6.35 -28.67 -15.37
CA LEU A 376 -7.77 -28.64 -15.04
C LEU A 376 -8.44 -29.99 -15.31
N TYR A 377 -8.25 -30.56 -16.51
CA TYR A 377 -8.80 -31.86 -16.87
C TYR A 377 -8.32 -32.97 -15.94
N TYR A 378 -7.03 -32.98 -15.58
CA TYR A 378 -6.49 -33.93 -14.63
C TYR A 378 -7.18 -33.87 -13.27
N LEU A 379 -7.34 -32.66 -12.71
CA LEU A 379 -8.00 -32.45 -11.42
C LEU A 379 -9.48 -32.87 -11.49
N GLN A 380 -10.18 -32.52 -12.56
CA GLN A 380 -11.56 -32.94 -12.78
C GLN A 380 -11.69 -34.46 -12.92
N SER A 381 -10.74 -35.14 -13.57
CA SER A 381 -10.71 -36.61 -13.66
C SER A 381 -10.51 -37.30 -12.30
N ARG A 382 -10.02 -36.56 -11.30
CA ARG A 382 -9.91 -36.99 -9.90
C ARG A 382 -11.15 -36.69 -9.05
N GLY A 383 -12.23 -36.15 -9.67
CA GLY A 383 -13.51 -35.92 -9.02
C GLY A 383 -13.74 -34.50 -8.53
N LEU A 384 -12.82 -33.57 -8.77
CA LEU A 384 -13.03 -32.16 -8.47
C LEU A 384 -13.91 -31.51 -9.52
N THR A 385 -14.76 -30.59 -9.13
CA THR A 385 -15.48 -29.70 -10.05
C THR A 385 -14.48 -28.76 -10.75
N ARG A 386 -14.87 -28.14 -11.87
CA ARG A 386 -14.03 -27.12 -12.53
C ARG A 386 -13.66 -25.99 -11.57
N LYS A 387 -14.60 -25.58 -10.72
CA LYS A 387 -14.41 -24.54 -9.72
C LYS A 387 -13.35 -24.92 -8.68
N GLU A 388 -13.47 -26.09 -8.07
CA GLU A 388 -12.50 -26.60 -7.10
C GLU A 388 -11.11 -26.75 -7.74
N SER A 389 -11.06 -27.20 -9.00
CA SER A 389 -9.82 -27.33 -9.76
C SER A 389 -9.16 -25.97 -10.01
N SER A 390 -9.94 -24.97 -10.47
CA SER A 390 -9.45 -23.60 -10.68
C SER A 390 -8.96 -22.96 -9.38
N ARG A 391 -9.73 -23.11 -8.30
CA ARG A 391 -9.36 -22.64 -6.97
C ARG A 391 -8.03 -23.23 -6.49
N LEU A 392 -7.85 -24.54 -6.65
CA LEU A 392 -6.61 -25.22 -6.25
C LEU A 392 -5.42 -24.71 -7.06
N LEU A 393 -5.57 -24.49 -8.36
CA LEU A 393 -4.52 -23.95 -9.22
C LEU A 393 -4.16 -22.51 -8.87
N VAL A 394 -5.15 -21.67 -8.56
CA VAL A 394 -4.93 -20.28 -8.09
C VAL A 394 -4.13 -20.26 -6.78
N HIS A 395 -4.54 -21.07 -5.79
CA HIS A 395 -3.79 -21.16 -4.53
C HIS A 395 -2.37 -21.67 -4.76
N GLY A 396 -2.17 -22.69 -5.59
CA GLY A 396 -0.84 -23.18 -5.95
C GLY A 396 0.03 -22.12 -6.61
N PHE A 397 -0.57 -21.29 -7.50
CA PHE A 397 0.14 -20.23 -8.20
C PHE A 397 0.54 -19.06 -7.28
N LEU A 398 -0.32 -18.67 -6.34
CA LEU A 398 -0.06 -17.56 -5.40
C LEU A 398 0.75 -18.00 -4.16
N SER A 399 0.75 -19.29 -3.85
CA SER A 399 1.43 -19.89 -2.68
C SER A 399 2.89 -19.46 -2.49
N PRO A 400 3.75 -19.36 -3.53
CA PRO A 400 5.14 -18.94 -3.35
C PRO A 400 5.28 -17.54 -2.72
N VAL A 401 4.35 -16.61 -3.02
CA VAL A 401 4.37 -15.26 -2.41
C VAL A 401 3.70 -15.31 -1.04
N ILE A 402 2.53 -15.97 -0.92
CA ILE A 402 1.78 -16.05 0.33
C ILE A 402 2.59 -16.73 1.44
N SER A 403 3.35 -17.78 1.12
CA SER A 403 4.18 -18.49 2.10
C SER A 403 5.29 -17.64 2.70
N GLU A 404 5.73 -16.63 1.95
CA GLU A 404 6.77 -15.70 2.39
C GLU A 404 6.25 -14.47 3.15
N LEU A 405 4.92 -14.31 3.28
CA LEU A 405 4.35 -13.33 4.18
C LEU A 405 4.76 -13.66 5.62
N THR A 406 5.19 -12.67 6.38
CA THR A 406 5.84 -12.90 7.67
C THR A 406 4.87 -13.17 8.82
N VAL A 407 3.57 -12.94 8.63
CA VAL A 407 2.55 -13.05 9.68
C VAL A 407 1.47 -14.06 9.28
N ASP A 408 1.28 -15.11 10.07
CA ASP A 408 0.33 -16.19 9.74
C ASP A 408 -1.11 -15.72 9.67
N LYS A 409 -1.55 -14.80 10.53
CA LYS A 409 -2.88 -14.18 10.46
C LYS A 409 -3.15 -13.52 9.10
N ILE A 410 -2.12 -12.93 8.48
CA ILE A 410 -2.22 -12.33 7.14
C ILE A 410 -2.40 -13.41 6.07
N LYS A 411 -1.65 -14.51 6.16
CA LYS A 411 -1.77 -15.63 5.22
C LYS A 411 -3.20 -16.20 5.21
N GLU A 412 -3.76 -16.39 6.41
CA GLU A 412 -5.14 -16.88 6.56
C GLU A 412 -6.14 -15.90 5.95
N LEU A 413 -6.03 -14.61 6.26
CA LEU A 413 -6.94 -13.60 5.73
C LEU A 413 -6.86 -13.46 4.21
N VAL A 414 -5.66 -13.46 3.65
CA VAL A 414 -5.44 -13.44 2.19
C VAL A 414 -6.07 -14.66 1.54
N THR A 415 -5.92 -15.85 2.14
CA THR A 415 -6.52 -17.10 1.65
C THR A 415 -8.04 -17.02 1.62
N ILE A 416 -8.65 -16.49 2.69
CA ILE A 416 -10.11 -16.29 2.78
C ILE A 416 -10.58 -15.31 1.67
N LEU A 417 -9.90 -14.18 1.50
CA LEU A 417 -10.26 -13.18 0.48
C LEU A 417 -10.15 -13.73 -0.94
N ILE A 418 -9.14 -14.55 -1.23
CA ILE A 418 -9.00 -15.24 -2.51
C ILE A 418 -10.21 -16.17 -2.75
N ASP A 419 -10.56 -16.97 -1.74
CA ASP A 419 -11.70 -17.89 -1.82
C ASP A 419 -13.02 -17.16 -2.02
N GLU A 420 -13.26 -16.08 -1.29
CA GLU A 420 -14.46 -15.24 -1.44
C GLU A 420 -14.57 -14.67 -2.85
N LYS A 421 -13.49 -14.13 -3.41
CA LYS A 421 -13.47 -13.57 -4.76
C LYS A 421 -13.73 -14.62 -5.83
N ILE A 422 -13.09 -15.78 -5.77
CA ILE A 422 -13.34 -16.88 -6.70
C ILE A 422 -14.79 -17.37 -6.59
N ASN A 423 -15.34 -17.46 -5.36
CA ASN A 423 -16.70 -17.94 -5.14
C ASN A 423 -17.78 -16.95 -5.61
N ASN A 424 -17.55 -15.66 -5.46
CA ASN A 424 -18.51 -14.62 -5.84
C ASN A 424 -18.56 -14.39 -7.35
N ASN A 425 -17.46 -14.67 -8.05
CA ASN A 425 -17.33 -14.40 -9.48
C ASN A 425 -18.15 -15.34 -10.38
N GLU A 426 -18.65 -16.47 -9.89
CA GLU A 426 -19.42 -17.45 -10.66
C GLU A 426 -20.94 -17.33 -10.44
N ARG A 427 -21.41 -16.29 -9.74
CA ARG A 427 -22.85 -16.06 -9.52
C ARG A 427 -23.48 -15.09 -10.52
N GLU A 428 -22.67 -14.49 -11.38
CA GLU A 428 -23.08 -13.66 -12.51
C GLU A 428 -22.84 -14.41 -13.85
#